data_d2086d201f079a6f69e2b57ca0826627
#
_entry.id   d2086d201f079a6f69e2b57ca0826627
#
_cell.length_a   1.000
_cell.length_b   1.000
_cell.length_c   1.000
_cell.angle_alpha   90.00
_cell.angle_beta   90.00
_cell.angle_gamma   90.00
#
_symmetry.space_group_name_H-M   'P 1'
#
loop_
_entity.id
_entity.type
_entity.pdbx_description
1 polymer ?
#
loop_
_entity_poly.entity_id
_entity_poly.type
_entity_poly.pdbx_seq_one_letter_code
_entity_poly.pdbx_strand_id
1 'polypeptide(L)'
;MAYKRNPVGRPPKYKSVEEIQGKIDAYFTACKGHPLMNPDTGEPFQDKYGLPIIVDAKPPTVSGLALALGFSCRRDLNAYQGKKEFCTTITRAKAQCEAYAEERLFDRDGTNGAQFSLRCNFGWNDKPAEAPPPPADDGFLTAMQQQA
;
A
#
# COMPACT_ATOMS: atom_id res chain seq x y z
N MET A 1 37.96 -29.05 -5.92
CA MET A 1 37.26 -28.13 -4.99
C MET A 1 36.09 -27.50 -5.72
N ALA A 2 34.90 -27.74 -5.28
CA ALA A 2 33.74 -27.10 -5.88
C ALA A 2 33.72 -25.60 -5.51
N TYR A 3 33.78 -24.74 -6.52
CA TYR A 3 33.67 -23.30 -6.34
C TYR A 3 32.24 -22.99 -5.87
N LYS A 4 32.04 -22.67 -4.60
CA LYS A 4 30.77 -22.14 -4.11
C LYS A 4 30.57 -20.77 -4.78
N ARG A 5 29.70 -20.70 -5.80
CA ARG A 5 29.25 -19.44 -6.34
C ARG A 5 28.52 -18.69 -5.22
N ASN A 6 29.10 -17.58 -4.77
CA ASN A 6 28.36 -16.65 -3.93
C ASN A 6 27.08 -16.26 -4.67
N PRO A 7 25.90 -16.30 -4.03
CA PRO A 7 24.69 -15.84 -4.67
C PRO A 7 24.89 -14.39 -5.10
N VAL A 8 24.81 -14.16 -6.41
CA VAL A 8 24.93 -12.83 -7.00
C VAL A 8 23.67 -12.07 -6.61
N GLY A 9 23.78 -11.12 -5.68
CA GLY A 9 22.69 -10.24 -5.28
C GLY A 9 22.81 -9.81 -3.81
N ARG A 10 22.20 -8.65 -3.52
CA ARG A 10 22.06 -8.18 -2.14
C ARG A 10 21.19 -9.20 -1.37
N PRO A 11 21.61 -9.65 -0.18
CA PRO A 11 20.79 -10.56 0.61
C PRO A 11 19.38 -9.97 0.84
N PRO A 12 18.34 -10.81 0.86
CA PRO A 12 16.97 -10.34 1.09
C PRO A 12 16.89 -9.62 2.43
N LYS A 13 16.17 -8.50 2.46
CA LYS A 13 16.01 -7.66 3.65
C LYS A 13 15.31 -8.41 4.78
N TYR A 14 14.33 -9.24 4.45
CA TYR A 14 13.58 -10.07 5.37
C TYR A 14 13.82 -11.54 5.09
N LYS A 15 14.01 -12.30 6.15
CA LYS A 15 14.28 -13.75 6.08
C LYS A 15 13.01 -14.58 6.23
N SER A 16 11.98 -14.04 6.88
CA SER A 16 10.73 -14.75 7.14
C SER A 16 9.51 -13.83 7.01
N VAL A 17 8.36 -14.47 6.80
CA VAL A 17 7.06 -13.78 6.76
C VAL A 17 6.72 -13.19 8.12
N GLU A 18 7.05 -13.89 9.19
CA GLU A 18 6.81 -13.46 10.57
C GLU A 18 7.55 -12.17 10.91
N GLU A 19 8.78 -12.03 10.42
CA GLU A 19 9.59 -10.82 10.63
C GLU A 19 8.95 -9.60 9.95
N ILE A 20 8.54 -9.72 8.70
CA ILE A 20 7.89 -8.62 7.97
C ILE A 20 6.50 -8.34 8.53
N GLN A 21 5.74 -9.36 8.93
CA GLN A 21 4.43 -9.19 9.53
C GLN A 21 4.51 -8.43 10.86
N GLY A 22 5.50 -8.71 11.69
CA GLY A 22 5.75 -7.97 12.94
C GLY A 22 6.01 -6.49 12.70
N LYS A 23 6.75 -6.15 11.66
CA LYS A 23 7.00 -4.76 11.25
C LYS A 23 5.75 -4.07 10.71
N ILE A 24 4.94 -4.78 9.95
CA ILE A 24 3.65 -4.31 9.43
C ILE A 24 2.70 -4.00 10.60
N ASP A 25 2.55 -4.92 11.54
CA ASP A 25 1.68 -4.75 12.70
C ASP A 25 2.12 -3.57 13.57
N ALA A 26 3.41 -3.40 13.78
CA ALA A 26 3.98 -2.26 14.48
C ALA A 26 3.66 -0.93 13.79
N TYR A 27 3.71 -0.88 12.46
CA TYR A 27 3.34 0.31 11.69
C TYR A 27 1.87 0.68 11.86
N PHE A 28 0.96 -0.26 11.70
CA PHE A 28 -0.47 0.00 11.87
C PHE A 28 -0.84 0.35 13.30
N THR A 29 -0.19 -0.26 14.27
CA THR A 29 -0.34 0.11 15.69
C THR A 29 0.10 1.55 15.93
N ALA A 30 1.24 1.95 15.40
CA ALA A 30 1.74 3.33 15.49
C ALA A 30 0.81 4.35 14.81
N CYS A 31 0.14 3.97 13.71
CA CYS A 31 -0.83 4.83 13.03
C CYS A 31 -2.06 5.15 13.89
N LYS A 32 -2.42 4.30 14.82
CA LYS A 32 -3.54 4.53 15.75
C LYS A 32 -3.26 5.59 16.80
N GLY A 33 -2.00 6.00 16.94
CA GLY A 33 -1.56 6.90 17.99
C GLY A 33 -1.47 6.21 19.36
N HIS A 34 -1.31 7.03 20.38
CA HIS A 34 -1.20 6.56 21.76
C HIS A 34 -1.92 7.52 22.71
N PRO A 35 -2.34 7.06 23.90
CA PRO A 35 -2.93 7.93 24.91
C PRO A 35 -1.93 8.98 25.39
N LEU A 36 -2.40 10.22 25.55
CA LEU A 36 -1.63 11.28 26.20
C LEU A 36 -1.55 10.99 27.68
N MET A 37 -0.37 10.71 28.19
CA MET A 37 -0.16 10.33 29.59
C MET A 37 0.12 11.52 30.46
N ASN A 38 -0.48 11.54 31.66
CA ASN A 38 -0.14 12.51 32.70
C ASN A 38 1.20 12.11 33.35
N PRO A 39 2.24 12.95 33.29
CA PRO A 39 3.55 12.60 33.83
C PRO A 39 3.56 12.48 35.37
N ASP A 40 2.60 13.12 36.07
CA ASP A 40 2.56 13.13 37.53
C ASP A 40 1.84 11.88 38.10
N THR A 41 0.80 11.41 37.44
CA THR A 41 -0.03 10.28 37.92
C THR A 41 0.25 8.99 37.16
N GLY A 42 0.83 9.05 35.95
CA GLY A 42 1.03 7.90 35.07
C GLY A 42 -0.26 7.37 34.42
N GLU A 43 -1.37 8.09 34.57
CA GLU A 43 -2.64 7.76 33.96
C GLU A 43 -2.90 8.58 32.69
N PRO A 44 -3.70 8.06 31.72
CA PRO A 44 -4.03 8.83 30.55
C PRO A 44 -4.96 10.01 30.88
N PHE A 45 -4.71 11.14 30.22
CA PHE A 45 -5.68 12.24 30.24
C PHE A 45 -6.97 11.81 29.56
N GLN A 46 -8.08 12.22 30.11
CA GLN A 46 -9.42 11.90 29.61
C GLN A 46 -10.11 13.14 29.05
N ASP A 47 -10.95 12.94 28.06
CA ASP A 47 -11.84 13.97 27.54
C ASP A 47 -13.06 14.15 28.44
N LYS A 48 -13.97 15.06 28.05
CA LYS A 48 -15.23 15.33 28.80
C LYS A 48 -16.17 14.12 28.91
N TYR A 49 -15.94 13.07 28.14
CA TYR A 49 -16.72 11.82 28.17
C TYR A 49 -16.02 10.69 28.92
N GLY A 50 -14.84 10.95 29.48
CA GLY A 50 -14.06 9.95 30.19
C GLY A 50 -13.24 9.04 29.28
N LEU A 51 -13.08 9.39 28.00
CA LEU A 51 -12.28 8.63 27.04
C LEU A 51 -10.84 9.14 27.01
N PRO A 52 -9.84 8.26 26.84
CA PRO A 52 -8.45 8.67 26.71
C PRO A 52 -8.26 9.61 25.51
N ILE A 53 -7.50 10.68 25.72
CA ILE A 53 -7.08 11.57 24.64
C ILE A 53 -5.97 10.90 23.84
N ILE A 54 -6.19 10.63 22.58
CA ILE A 54 -5.22 10.00 21.68
C ILE A 54 -4.44 11.06 20.92
N VAL A 55 -3.12 10.93 20.94
CA VAL A 55 -2.18 11.82 20.22
C VAL A 55 -1.34 11.02 19.22
N ASP A 56 -0.74 11.73 18.27
CA ASP A 56 0.14 11.17 17.23
C ASP A 56 -0.53 10.12 16.33
N ALA A 57 -1.85 10.10 16.27
CA ALA A 57 -2.58 9.31 15.27
C ALA A 57 -2.31 9.88 13.87
N LYS A 58 -2.04 9.00 12.92
CA LYS A 58 -1.79 9.36 11.53
C LYS A 58 -2.44 8.36 10.58
N PRO A 59 -2.85 8.79 9.38
CA PRO A 59 -3.41 7.89 8.40
C PRO A 59 -2.35 6.88 7.92
N PRO A 60 -2.70 5.59 7.82
CA PRO A 60 -1.83 4.61 7.20
C PRO A 60 -1.76 4.86 5.68
N THR A 61 -0.55 4.93 5.15
CA THR A 61 -0.30 5.13 3.72
C THR A 61 0.67 4.07 3.20
N VAL A 62 0.59 3.77 1.91
CA VAL A 62 1.52 2.81 1.28
C VAL A 62 2.95 3.32 1.34
N SER A 63 3.17 4.62 1.17
CA SER A 63 4.50 5.22 1.31
C SER A 63 5.02 5.14 2.74
N GLY A 64 4.17 5.42 3.73
CA GLY A 64 4.51 5.29 5.14
C GLY A 64 4.82 3.84 5.52
N LEU A 65 4.04 2.89 5.02
CA LEU A 65 4.31 1.46 5.20
C LEU A 65 5.67 1.06 4.61
N ALA A 66 5.98 1.50 3.39
CA ALA A 66 7.28 1.22 2.77
C ALA A 66 8.44 1.74 3.61
N LEU A 67 8.36 2.96 4.11
CA LEU A 67 9.38 3.56 4.99
C LEU A 67 9.49 2.82 6.32
N ALA A 68 8.38 2.45 6.93
CA ALA A 68 8.35 1.69 8.19
C ALA A 68 8.99 0.30 8.05
N LEU A 69 8.84 -0.33 6.89
CA LEU A 69 9.52 -1.59 6.55
C LEU A 69 10.98 -1.39 6.14
N GLY A 70 11.46 -0.14 6.13
CA GLY A 70 12.84 0.21 5.83
C GLY A 70 13.18 0.19 4.34
N PHE A 71 12.19 0.26 3.46
CA PHE A 71 12.38 0.48 2.04
C PHE A 71 12.58 1.98 1.74
N SER A 72 13.25 2.29 0.64
CA SER A 72 13.49 3.68 0.27
C SER A 72 12.27 4.34 -0.35
N CYS A 73 11.38 3.58 -0.97
CA CYS A 73 10.17 4.08 -1.63
C CYS A 73 9.14 2.96 -1.87
N ARG A 74 7.95 3.35 -2.34
CA ARG A 74 6.88 2.40 -2.70
C ARG A 74 7.28 1.40 -3.78
N ARG A 75 8.12 1.80 -4.72
CA ARG A 75 8.59 0.91 -5.80
C ARG A 75 9.35 -0.28 -5.24
N ASP A 76 10.18 -0.06 -4.22
CA ASP A 76 10.93 -1.14 -3.57
C ASP A 76 9.99 -2.10 -2.83
N LEU A 77 8.96 -1.56 -2.17
CA LEU A 77 7.91 -2.37 -1.56
C LEU A 77 7.16 -3.21 -2.60
N ASN A 78 6.80 -2.61 -3.74
CA ASN A 78 6.12 -3.31 -4.83
C ASN A 78 7.00 -4.41 -5.43
N ALA A 79 8.30 -4.17 -5.59
CA ALA A 79 9.25 -5.18 -6.03
C ALA A 79 9.33 -6.36 -5.04
N TYR A 80 9.29 -6.06 -3.75
CA TYR A 80 9.27 -7.08 -2.70
C TYR A 80 7.96 -7.87 -2.67
N GLN A 81 6.83 -7.22 -2.95
CA GLN A 81 5.52 -7.87 -3.14
C GLN A 81 5.54 -8.89 -4.29
N GLY A 82 6.37 -8.69 -5.30
CA GLY A 82 6.56 -9.64 -6.40
C GLY A 82 7.20 -10.97 -5.98
N LYS A 83 7.79 -11.06 -4.80
CA LYS A 83 8.32 -12.31 -4.24
C LYS A 83 7.17 -13.16 -3.72
N LYS A 84 7.05 -14.39 -4.24
CA LYS A 84 5.97 -15.35 -3.92
C LYS A 84 5.74 -15.50 -2.40
N GLU A 85 6.83 -15.53 -1.65
CA GLU A 85 6.84 -15.73 -0.20
C GLU A 85 6.17 -14.60 0.58
N PHE A 86 6.32 -13.35 0.12
CA PHE A 86 5.82 -12.15 0.79
C PHE A 86 4.59 -11.53 0.11
N CYS A 87 4.19 -12.03 -1.04
CA CYS A 87 3.14 -11.44 -1.86
C CYS A 87 1.83 -11.24 -1.09
N THR A 88 1.33 -12.29 -0.46
CA THR A 88 0.07 -12.24 0.28
C THR A 88 0.13 -11.27 1.46
N THR A 89 1.21 -11.30 2.22
CA THR A 89 1.41 -10.45 3.39
C THR A 89 1.46 -8.97 3.02
N ILE A 90 2.20 -8.61 2.00
CA ILE A 90 2.30 -7.22 1.53
C ILE A 90 1.00 -6.77 0.87
N THR A 91 0.36 -7.62 0.08
CA THR A 91 -0.94 -7.33 -0.53
C THR A 91 -1.98 -7.01 0.53
N ARG A 92 -2.04 -7.81 1.60
CA ARG A 92 -2.97 -7.58 2.71
C ARG A 92 -2.66 -6.28 3.46
N ALA A 93 -1.40 -5.97 3.69
CA ALA A 93 -1.00 -4.71 4.31
C ALA A 93 -1.39 -3.49 3.46
N LYS A 94 -1.19 -3.55 2.16
CA LYS A 94 -1.65 -2.50 1.24
C LYS A 94 -3.17 -2.38 1.20
N ALA A 95 -3.89 -3.50 1.27
CA ALA A 95 -5.35 -3.49 1.35
C ALA A 95 -5.87 -2.81 2.63
N GLN A 96 -5.17 -2.87 3.73
CA GLN A 96 -5.51 -2.11 4.94
C GLN A 96 -5.38 -0.59 4.73
N CYS A 97 -4.36 -0.15 4.00
CA CYS A 97 -4.23 1.26 3.61
C CYS A 97 -5.37 1.69 2.68
N GLU A 98 -5.74 0.84 1.74
CA GLU A 98 -6.86 1.07 0.81
C GLU A 98 -8.20 1.17 1.56
N ALA A 99 -8.47 0.23 2.47
CA ALA A 99 -9.68 0.24 3.29
C ALA A 99 -9.80 1.52 4.13
N TYR A 100 -8.70 1.98 4.72
CA TYR A 100 -8.69 3.26 5.42
C TYR A 100 -9.05 4.43 4.51
N ALA A 101 -8.47 4.49 3.30
CA ALA A 101 -8.78 5.54 2.34
C ALA A 101 -10.25 5.47 1.87
N GLU A 102 -10.79 4.26 1.68
CA GLU A 102 -12.19 4.04 1.34
C GLU A 102 -13.13 4.53 2.44
N GLU A 103 -12.86 4.23 3.70
CA GLU A 103 -13.63 4.74 4.84
C GLU A 103 -13.64 6.27 4.91
N ARG A 104 -12.55 6.92 4.55
CA ARG A 104 -12.43 8.39 4.50
C ARG A 104 -13.29 9.05 3.41
N LEU A 105 -13.81 8.29 2.43
CA LEU A 105 -14.76 8.81 1.45
C LEU A 105 -16.07 9.31 2.09
N PHE A 106 -16.42 8.77 3.24
CA PHE A 106 -17.63 9.14 3.99
C PHE A 106 -17.40 10.31 4.95
N ASP A 107 -16.17 10.78 5.08
CA ASP A 107 -15.83 11.92 5.92
C ASP A 107 -15.92 13.23 5.14
N ARG A 108 -16.64 14.20 5.68
CA ARG A 108 -16.83 15.50 5.04
C ARG A 108 -15.54 16.18 4.60
N ASP A 109 -14.51 16.17 5.44
CA ASP A 109 -13.26 16.90 5.20
C ASP A 109 -12.19 16.03 4.50
N GLY A 110 -12.37 14.73 4.46
CA GLY A 110 -11.41 13.78 3.92
C GLY A 110 -11.71 13.27 2.52
N THR A 111 -12.92 13.48 2.01
CA THR A 111 -13.41 12.87 0.77
C THR A 111 -12.53 13.15 -0.45
N ASN A 112 -12.15 14.38 -0.68
CA ASN A 112 -11.35 14.77 -1.86
C ASN A 112 -9.96 14.12 -1.85
N GLY A 113 -9.29 14.14 -0.71
CA GLY A 113 -7.98 13.50 -0.55
C GLY A 113 -8.07 11.99 -0.68
N ALA A 114 -9.11 11.37 -0.12
CA ALA A 114 -9.37 9.95 -0.24
C ALA A 114 -9.62 9.53 -1.69
N GLN A 115 -10.44 10.24 -2.44
CA GLN A 115 -10.67 9.98 -3.86
C GLN A 115 -9.38 10.05 -4.68
N PHE A 116 -8.57 11.08 -4.45
CA PHE A 116 -7.28 11.23 -5.13
C PHE A 116 -6.35 10.06 -4.81
N SER A 117 -6.25 9.68 -3.53
CA SER A 117 -5.41 8.56 -3.09
C SER A 117 -5.85 7.23 -3.70
N LEU A 118 -7.15 6.95 -3.72
CA LEU A 118 -7.70 5.72 -4.29
C LEU A 118 -7.45 5.62 -5.80
N ARG A 119 -7.58 6.73 -6.52
CA ARG A 119 -7.30 6.77 -7.97
C ARG A 119 -5.83 6.59 -8.28
N CYS A 120 -4.94 7.30 -7.57
CA CYS A 120 -3.51 7.28 -7.85
C CYS A 120 -2.80 6.03 -7.35
N ASN A 121 -3.25 5.47 -6.23
CA ASN A 121 -2.51 4.41 -5.53
C ASN A 121 -3.15 3.02 -5.67
N PHE A 122 -4.46 2.95 -5.92
CA PHE A 122 -5.22 1.70 -5.88
C PHE A 122 -6.02 1.40 -7.15
N GLY A 123 -5.88 2.22 -8.18
CA GLY A 123 -6.48 1.97 -9.49
C GLY A 123 -8.00 2.16 -9.55
N TRP A 124 -8.58 2.92 -8.63
CA TRP A 124 -10.01 3.26 -8.65
C TRP A 124 -10.29 4.30 -9.73
N ASN A 125 -10.81 3.87 -10.88
CA ASN A 125 -11.09 4.73 -12.02
C ASN A 125 -12.59 4.82 -12.27
N ASP A 126 -13.06 6.03 -12.60
CA ASP A 126 -14.47 6.29 -12.93
C ASP A 126 -14.83 5.81 -14.35
N LYS A 127 -13.83 5.60 -15.19
CA LYS A 127 -14.01 5.18 -16.58
C LYS A 127 -13.59 3.74 -16.76
N PRO A 128 -14.37 2.91 -17.48
CA PRO A 128 -13.90 1.61 -17.92
C PRO A 128 -12.60 1.83 -18.73
N ALA A 129 -11.67 0.87 -18.63
CA ALA A 129 -10.47 0.89 -19.44
C ALA A 129 -10.86 1.05 -20.92
N GLU A 130 -10.29 2.01 -21.63
CA GLU A 130 -10.51 2.13 -23.06
C GLU A 130 -10.15 0.80 -23.71
N ALA A 131 -11.08 0.28 -24.52
CA ALA A 131 -10.80 -0.90 -25.31
C ALA A 131 -9.53 -0.62 -26.15
N PRO A 132 -8.64 -1.60 -26.31
CA PRO A 132 -7.48 -1.41 -27.17
C PRO A 132 -7.95 -0.94 -28.54
N PRO A 133 -7.24 0.00 -29.17
CA PRO A 133 -7.61 0.47 -30.50
C PRO A 133 -7.73 -0.75 -31.43
N PRO A 134 -8.74 -0.79 -32.32
CA PRO A 134 -8.86 -1.87 -33.27
C PRO A 134 -7.52 -2.00 -34.03
N PRO A 135 -7.11 -3.23 -34.34
CA PRO A 135 -5.89 -3.43 -35.12
C PRO A 135 -5.95 -2.54 -36.37
N ALA A 136 -4.85 -1.85 -36.64
CA ALA A 136 -4.77 -1.00 -37.82
C ALA A 136 -5.18 -1.83 -39.03
N ASP A 137 -6.15 -1.31 -39.79
CA ASP A 137 -6.51 -1.91 -41.08
C ASP A 137 -5.25 -1.83 -41.98
N ASP A 138 -4.62 -2.96 -42.20
CA ASP A 138 -3.46 -3.09 -43.04
C ASP A 138 -3.83 -3.00 -44.54
N GLY A 139 -5.09 -2.72 -44.86
CA GLY A 139 -5.60 -2.65 -46.23
C GLY A 139 -5.68 -3.98 -46.96
N PHE A 140 -5.25 -5.06 -46.31
CA PHE A 140 -5.19 -6.38 -46.93
C PHE A 140 -6.58 -6.93 -47.27
N LEU A 141 -7.52 -6.80 -46.34
CA LEU A 141 -8.92 -7.24 -46.54
C LEU A 141 -9.62 -6.38 -47.61
N THR A 142 -9.35 -5.09 -47.62
CA THR A 142 -9.90 -4.17 -48.64
C THR A 142 -9.35 -4.49 -50.02
N ALA A 143 -8.08 -4.83 -50.13
CA ALA A 143 -7.46 -5.23 -51.39
C ALA A 143 -8.04 -6.56 -51.93
N MET A 144 -8.34 -7.52 -51.08
CA MET A 144 -8.97 -8.80 -51.45
C MET A 144 -10.41 -8.62 -51.94
N GLN A 145 -11.17 -7.69 -51.37
CA GLN A 145 -12.55 -7.41 -51.78
C GLN A 145 -12.65 -6.72 -53.14
N GLN A 146 -11.61 -6.00 -53.55
CA GLN A 146 -11.57 -5.32 -54.85
C GLN A 146 -11.15 -6.23 -56.03
N GLN A 147 -10.64 -7.42 -55.73
CA GLN A 147 -10.23 -8.42 -56.74
C GLN A 147 -11.28 -9.52 -56.98
N ALA A 148 -12.38 -9.47 -56.27
CA ALA A 148 -13.48 -10.43 -56.45
C ALA A 148 -14.48 -9.99 -57.52
#